data_463f9e6247dd943b6ebbbe8fd4ae5fc3
#
_entry.id   463f9e6247dd943b6ebbbe8fd4ae5fc3
#
_cell.length_a   1.000
_cell.length_b   1.000
_cell.length_c   1.000
_cell.angle_alpha   90.00
_cell.angle_beta   90.00
_cell.angle_gamma   90.00
#
_symmetry.space_group_name_H-M   'P 1'
#
loop_
_entity.id
_entity.type
_entity.pdbx_description
1 polymer ?
#
loop_
_entity_poly.entity_id
_entity_poly.type
_entity_poly.pdbx_seq_one_letter_code
_entity_poly.pdbx_strand_id
1 'polypeptide(L)'
;MNNTSETSLQFHKITTRKEAEDFVYASYLRAASHQDYAAKDARKRHPELTRSLLWQKSVTPCIVVTGSKGKGSVSNMISRILQTRFSVGLMTSPHITDFRERFRVNDTMISESDFCRLMTEIQPEILNIASDLPESVCISPMGIQADLALAYFSEKHTDFNVLECGKGAKYDDVNNVRHDYAVINRIFLEHTRELGDTLTAIAEDKSHVITGEQKCVYFAEQEPEVLEVLQRRAETLHIPYKIYGRDFHAENIRYTCFGMQFDVEIGDNIYADLQIPLLGEHQAKNCALALAVCVDVLSDLRRESAVFSLPDIRKNLSLLHWPGRMEVLRSKPFVLLGKSCDIWGFGIALLLWEFRRIRIMPVWSDP
;
A
#
# COMPACT_ATOMS: atom_id res chain seq x y z
N MET A 1 -6.93 34.59 -18.59
CA MET A 1 -7.34 35.02 -17.24
C MET A 1 -7.55 33.77 -16.43
N ASN A 2 -6.48 33.27 -15.82
CA ASN A 2 -6.51 32.06 -15.01
C ASN A 2 -6.83 32.48 -13.59
N ASN A 3 -8.06 32.26 -13.16
CA ASN A 3 -8.39 32.20 -11.74
C ASN A 3 -7.83 30.89 -11.15
N THR A 4 -6.56 30.88 -10.82
CA THR A 4 -6.06 29.97 -9.81
C THR A 4 -6.61 30.48 -8.48
N SER A 5 -7.73 29.92 -8.03
CA SER A 5 -8.18 30.09 -6.66
C SER A 5 -7.00 29.70 -5.74
N GLU A 6 -6.46 30.69 -5.03
CA GLU A 6 -5.59 30.44 -3.88
C GLU A 6 -6.37 29.52 -2.96
N THR A 7 -6.01 28.24 -2.97
CA THR A 7 -6.56 27.25 -2.04
C THR A 7 -5.97 27.58 -0.69
N SER A 8 -6.61 28.49 0.02
CA SER A 8 -6.17 28.95 1.34
C SER A 8 -6.25 27.75 2.28
N LEU A 9 -5.15 27.46 2.98
CA LEU A 9 -5.11 26.55 4.14
C LEU A 9 -5.90 27.20 5.28
N GLN A 10 -7.23 27.27 5.14
CA GLN A 10 -8.14 27.80 6.14
C GLN A 10 -9.23 26.78 6.41
N PHE A 11 -9.69 26.76 7.64
CA PHE A 11 -10.80 25.91 8.02
C PHE A 11 -12.06 26.25 7.25
N HIS A 12 -12.66 25.26 6.65
CA HIS A 12 -14.00 25.36 6.06
C HIS A 12 -14.67 23.98 6.14
N LYS A 13 -15.99 23.99 6.18
CA LYS A 13 -16.75 22.74 6.12
C LYS A 13 -16.62 22.16 4.72
N ILE A 14 -16.03 20.98 4.62
CA ILE A 14 -15.90 20.21 3.37
C ILE A 14 -17.24 19.53 3.09
N THR A 15 -17.79 19.80 1.91
CA THR A 15 -19.12 19.31 1.51
C THR A 15 -19.09 18.43 0.26
N THR A 16 -17.99 18.49 -0.49
CA THR A 16 -17.81 17.71 -1.72
C THR A 16 -16.51 16.92 -1.69
N ARG A 17 -16.51 15.81 -2.42
CA ARG A 17 -15.29 15.00 -2.63
C ARG A 17 -14.13 15.85 -3.17
N LYS A 18 -14.42 16.74 -4.12
CA LYS A 18 -13.40 17.58 -4.74
C LYS A 18 -12.73 18.51 -3.72
N GLU A 19 -13.50 19.15 -2.84
CA GLU A 19 -12.95 19.96 -1.75
C GLU A 19 -12.05 19.14 -0.81
N ALA A 20 -12.46 17.90 -0.49
CA ALA A 20 -11.65 17.01 0.33
C ALA A 20 -10.32 16.64 -0.35
N GLU A 21 -10.35 16.29 -1.63
CA GLU A 21 -9.15 15.99 -2.41
C GLU A 21 -8.24 17.24 -2.53
N ASP A 22 -8.79 18.41 -2.79
CA ASP A 22 -8.05 19.66 -2.88
C ASP A 22 -7.36 19.99 -1.56
N PHE A 23 -8.02 19.76 -0.43
CA PHE A 23 -7.43 19.96 0.89
C PHE A 23 -6.23 19.02 1.14
N VAL A 24 -6.31 17.75 0.74
CA VAL A 24 -5.18 16.80 0.86
C VAL A 24 -3.92 17.33 0.17
N TYR A 25 -4.06 17.99 -0.96
CA TYR A 25 -2.93 18.49 -1.74
C TYR A 25 -2.58 19.97 -1.50
N ALA A 26 -3.41 20.73 -0.78
CA ALA A 26 -3.25 22.17 -0.62
C ALA A 26 -1.88 22.58 -0.05
N SER A 27 -1.43 21.93 1.03
CA SER A 27 -0.13 22.20 1.64
C SER A 27 1.04 21.88 0.69
N TYR A 28 0.95 20.76 -0.01
CA TYR A 28 1.97 20.34 -0.97
C TYR A 28 2.03 21.32 -2.18
N LEU A 29 0.90 21.70 -2.74
CA LEU A 29 0.86 22.61 -3.89
C LEU A 29 1.36 24.02 -3.53
N ARG A 30 1.05 24.50 -2.32
CA ARG A 30 1.62 25.75 -1.80
C ARG A 30 3.15 25.68 -1.74
N ALA A 31 3.71 24.66 -1.10
CA ALA A 31 5.14 24.53 -0.98
C ALA A 31 5.81 24.29 -2.35
N ALA A 32 5.17 23.57 -3.24
CA ALA A 32 5.67 23.30 -4.58
C ALA A 32 5.85 24.57 -5.43
N SER A 33 5.03 25.60 -5.21
CA SER A 33 5.18 26.88 -5.92
C SER A 33 6.39 27.70 -5.44
N HIS A 34 6.95 27.39 -4.27
CA HIS A 34 8.08 28.08 -3.66
C HIS A 34 9.41 27.29 -3.69
N GLN A 35 9.37 26.04 -4.17
CA GLN A 35 10.56 25.18 -4.22
C GLN A 35 11.19 25.15 -5.60
N ASP A 36 12.53 25.23 -5.64
CA ASP A 36 13.27 24.81 -6.83
C ASP A 36 13.23 23.29 -6.93
N TYR A 37 12.35 22.75 -7.75
CA TYR A 37 12.23 21.30 -8.00
C TYR A 37 13.49 20.66 -8.57
N ALA A 38 14.49 21.44 -9.01
CA ALA A 38 15.77 20.93 -9.47
C ALA A 38 16.70 20.55 -8.32
N ALA A 39 16.54 21.11 -7.14
CA ALA A 39 17.38 20.83 -5.99
C ALA A 39 16.97 19.49 -5.32
N LYS A 40 17.89 18.52 -5.25
CA LYS A 40 17.65 17.21 -4.60
C LYS A 40 17.14 17.35 -3.15
N ASP A 41 17.63 18.33 -2.42
CA ASP A 41 17.30 18.55 -1.01
C ASP A 41 15.95 19.25 -0.80
N ALA A 42 15.46 20.02 -1.77
CA ALA A 42 14.16 20.69 -1.70
C ALA A 42 12.96 19.73 -1.67
N ARG A 43 13.20 18.43 -1.87
CA ARG A 43 12.15 17.40 -1.95
C ARG A 43 12.07 16.51 -0.72
N LYS A 44 12.85 16.79 0.30
CA LYS A 44 12.76 16.03 1.54
C LYS A 44 11.37 16.21 2.14
N ARG A 45 10.70 15.09 2.33
CA ARG A 45 9.48 15.06 3.10
C ARG A 45 9.83 15.25 4.57
N HIS A 46 8.91 15.79 5.32
CA HIS A 46 9.04 16.09 6.73
C HIS A 46 8.08 15.22 7.55
N PRO A 47 8.30 13.89 7.63
CA PRO A 47 7.40 13.00 8.37
C PRO A 47 7.35 13.31 9.86
N GLU A 48 8.38 14.00 10.41
CA GLU A 48 8.38 14.46 11.79
C GLU A 48 7.18 15.37 12.13
N LEU A 49 6.63 16.07 11.15
CA LEU A 49 5.47 16.95 11.33
C LEU A 49 4.17 16.20 11.70
N THR A 50 4.01 15.00 11.21
CA THR A 50 2.80 14.19 11.43
C THR A 50 3.02 13.06 12.45
N ARG A 51 4.24 12.90 12.95
CA ARG A 51 4.59 11.77 13.83
C ARG A 51 3.69 11.66 15.07
N SER A 52 3.53 12.74 15.83
CA SER A 52 2.73 12.71 17.06
C SER A 52 1.25 12.44 16.76
N LEU A 53 0.72 13.02 15.67
CA LEU A 53 -0.65 12.83 15.21
C LEU A 53 -0.93 11.36 14.87
N LEU A 54 -0.12 10.77 14.00
CA LEU A 54 -0.31 9.40 13.53
C LEU A 54 -0.04 8.38 14.64
N TRP A 55 0.96 8.63 15.49
CA TRP A 55 1.27 7.79 16.63
C TRP A 55 0.13 7.70 17.63
N GLN A 56 -0.51 8.82 17.96
CA GLN A 56 -1.64 8.88 18.89
C GLN A 56 -2.89 8.15 18.37
N LYS A 57 -3.12 8.19 17.06
CA LYS A 57 -4.27 7.52 16.41
C LYS A 57 -4.04 6.03 16.16
N SER A 58 -2.80 5.55 16.22
CA SER A 58 -2.45 4.15 15.93
C SER A 58 -2.60 3.26 17.18
N VAL A 59 -3.81 2.97 17.56
CA VAL A 59 -4.15 2.08 18.71
C VAL A 59 -4.51 0.66 18.29
N THR A 60 -4.94 0.46 17.05
CA THR A 60 -5.26 -0.85 16.46
C THR A 60 -4.00 -1.48 15.89
N PRO A 61 -3.79 -2.81 16.02
CA PRO A 61 -2.65 -3.49 15.41
C PRO A 61 -2.55 -3.20 13.91
N CYS A 62 -1.36 -2.78 13.49
CA CYS A 62 -1.11 -2.35 12.12
C CYS A 62 -0.07 -3.21 11.42
N ILE A 63 -0.26 -3.38 10.11
CA ILE A 63 0.68 -4.00 9.18
C ILE A 63 1.05 -2.94 8.14
N VAL A 64 2.32 -2.57 8.04
CA VAL A 64 2.80 -1.59 7.06
C VAL A 64 3.54 -2.30 5.93
N VAL A 65 3.16 -1.97 4.69
CA VAL A 65 3.70 -2.60 3.48
C VAL A 65 4.48 -1.60 2.65
N THR A 66 5.77 -1.86 2.43
CA THR A 66 6.64 -1.11 1.51
C THR A 66 7.20 -2.02 0.41
N GLY A 67 8.01 -1.48 -0.48
CA GLY A 67 8.60 -2.17 -1.63
C GLY A 67 8.52 -1.32 -2.90
N SER A 68 9.08 -1.80 -4.01
CA SER A 68 9.01 -1.07 -5.27
C SER A 68 7.72 -1.39 -6.03
N LYS A 69 7.42 -2.65 -6.23
CA LYS A 69 6.23 -3.11 -6.94
C LYS A 69 5.39 -4.03 -6.06
N GLY A 70 4.09 -4.16 -6.38
CA GLY A 70 3.20 -5.12 -5.74
C GLY A 70 2.74 -4.78 -4.32
N LYS A 71 3.13 -3.63 -3.74
CA LYS A 71 2.69 -3.18 -2.42
C LYS A 71 1.17 -3.30 -2.23
N GLY A 72 0.41 -2.63 -3.10
CA GLY A 72 -1.04 -2.64 -3.03
C GLY A 72 -1.66 -4.03 -3.23
N SER A 73 -1.04 -4.91 -4.07
CA SER A 73 -1.49 -6.30 -4.20
C SER A 73 -1.30 -7.07 -2.90
N VAL A 74 -0.12 -6.97 -2.28
CA VAL A 74 0.15 -7.62 -0.98
C VAL A 74 -0.76 -7.07 0.11
N SER A 75 -0.92 -5.74 0.20
CA SER A 75 -1.81 -5.11 1.18
C SER A 75 -3.26 -5.58 1.04
N ASN A 76 -3.76 -5.68 -0.19
CA ASN A 76 -5.11 -6.17 -0.45
C ASN A 76 -5.24 -7.67 -0.11
N MET A 77 -4.25 -8.51 -0.46
CA MET A 77 -4.25 -9.93 -0.12
C MET A 77 -4.21 -10.15 1.40
N ILE A 78 -3.37 -9.41 2.14
CA ILE A 78 -3.36 -9.45 3.62
C ILE A 78 -4.75 -9.09 4.16
N SER A 79 -5.32 -7.98 3.70
CA SER A 79 -6.65 -7.55 4.11
C SER A 79 -7.69 -8.62 3.84
N ARG A 80 -7.68 -9.23 2.65
CA ARG A 80 -8.62 -10.30 2.27
C ARG A 80 -8.51 -11.56 3.11
N ILE A 81 -7.29 -11.97 3.43
CA ILE A 81 -7.07 -13.16 4.28
C ILE A 81 -7.54 -12.86 5.70
N LEU A 82 -7.19 -11.71 6.28
CA LEU A 82 -7.63 -11.34 7.62
C LEU A 82 -9.15 -11.18 7.72
N GLN A 83 -9.82 -10.71 6.67
CA GLN A 83 -11.29 -10.57 6.61
C GLN A 83 -12.05 -11.90 6.76
N THR A 84 -11.39 -13.04 6.72
CA THR A 84 -12.02 -14.32 7.07
C THR A 84 -12.51 -14.35 8.52
N ARG A 85 -11.94 -13.50 9.40
CA ARG A 85 -12.17 -13.51 10.85
C ARG A 85 -12.32 -12.13 11.49
N PHE A 86 -11.84 -11.07 10.86
CA PHE A 86 -11.64 -9.75 11.45
C PHE A 86 -12.23 -8.65 10.60
N SER A 87 -12.56 -7.53 11.23
CA SER A 87 -12.80 -6.27 10.53
C SER A 87 -11.46 -5.61 10.20
N VAL A 88 -11.21 -5.29 8.93
CA VAL A 88 -9.91 -4.85 8.46
C VAL A 88 -10.00 -3.51 7.75
N GLY A 89 -9.25 -2.53 8.24
CA GLY A 89 -9.00 -1.27 7.56
C GLY A 89 -7.88 -1.44 6.53
N LEU A 90 -8.06 -0.92 5.33
CA LEU A 90 -7.07 -0.97 4.25
C LEU A 90 -6.87 0.41 3.65
N MET A 91 -5.62 0.91 3.73
CA MET A 91 -5.18 2.12 3.01
C MET A 91 -4.17 1.75 1.93
N THR A 92 -4.47 2.14 0.68
CA THR A 92 -3.61 1.87 -0.48
C THR A 92 -3.43 3.08 -1.38
N SER A 93 -2.40 3.05 -2.25
CA SER A 93 -2.13 4.12 -3.23
C SER A 93 -1.42 3.57 -4.49
N PRO A 94 -1.62 4.22 -5.66
CA PRO A 94 -2.63 5.21 -5.96
C PRO A 94 -4.02 4.59 -6.18
N HIS A 95 -5.06 5.40 -6.32
CA HIS A 95 -6.37 5.01 -6.84
C HIS A 95 -6.36 4.92 -8.38
N ILE A 96 -7.42 4.37 -8.96
CA ILE A 96 -7.58 4.29 -10.43
C ILE A 96 -8.57 5.34 -10.93
N THR A 97 -9.76 5.39 -10.36
CA THR A 97 -10.84 6.27 -10.81
C THR A 97 -11.37 7.20 -9.72
N ASP A 98 -11.39 6.74 -8.49
CA ASP A 98 -11.94 7.49 -7.36
C ASP A 98 -10.94 7.55 -6.21
N PHE A 99 -10.66 8.76 -5.72
CA PHE A 99 -9.71 8.98 -4.64
C PHE A 99 -10.04 8.15 -3.38
N ARG A 100 -11.34 7.92 -3.13
CA ARG A 100 -11.84 7.16 -1.98
C ARG A 100 -11.48 5.66 -2.03
N GLU A 101 -11.08 5.13 -3.20
CA GLU A 101 -10.56 3.76 -3.33
C GLU A 101 -9.38 3.47 -2.40
N ARG A 102 -8.70 4.53 -1.94
CA ARG A 102 -7.56 4.45 -1.02
C ARG A 102 -7.96 4.03 0.38
N PHE A 103 -9.23 4.17 0.76
CA PHE A 103 -9.72 3.98 2.13
C PHE A 103 -10.86 2.97 2.13
N ARG A 104 -10.60 1.78 2.64
CA ARG A 104 -11.57 0.68 2.65
C ARG A 104 -11.66 0.05 4.03
N VAL A 105 -12.84 -0.41 4.39
CA VAL A 105 -13.07 -1.32 5.52
C VAL A 105 -13.81 -2.54 4.97
N ASN A 106 -13.25 -3.72 5.15
CA ASN A 106 -13.79 -4.98 4.61
C ASN A 106 -14.15 -4.85 3.12
N ASP A 107 -13.19 -4.35 2.31
CA ASP A 107 -13.30 -4.04 0.88
C ASP A 107 -14.32 -2.96 0.49
N THR A 108 -15.12 -2.48 1.43
CA THR A 108 -16.05 -1.38 1.17
C THR A 108 -15.31 -0.05 1.22
N MET A 109 -15.36 0.67 0.12
CA MET A 109 -14.79 2.02 0.02
C MET A 109 -15.54 2.98 0.95
N ILE A 110 -14.83 3.94 1.56
CA ILE A 110 -15.42 5.00 2.37
C ILE A 110 -16.53 5.74 1.59
N SER A 111 -17.67 6.02 2.23
CA SER A 111 -18.73 6.81 1.63
C SER A 111 -18.29 8.25 1.39
N GLU A 112 -18.89 8.95 0.42
CA GLU A 112 -18.58 10.35 0.18
C GLU A 112 -18.91 11.22 1.39
N SER A 113 -20.00 10.91 2.07
CA SER A 113 -20.42 11.61 3.29
C SER A 113 -19.42 11.43 4.43
N ASP A 114 -18.94 10.21 4.68
CA ASP A 114 -17.91 9.96 5.71
C ASP A 114 -16.58 10.59 5.33
N PHE A 115 -16.21 10.54 4.05
CA PHE A 115 -14.97 11.15 3.55
C PHE A 115 -14.95 12.66 3.77
N CYS A 116 -16.04 13.38 3.40
CA CYS A 116 -16.14 14.82 3.60
C CYS A 116 -16.23 15.20 5.08
N ARG A 117 -16.99 14.45 5.87
CA ARG A 117 -17.14 14.68 7.31
C ARG A 117 -15.81 14.49 8.04
N LEU A 118 -15.17 13.35 7.89
CA LEU A 118 -13.89 13.05 8.55
C LEU A 118 -12.78 14.01 8.11
N MET A 119 -12.74 14.36 6.82
CA MET A 119 -11.80 15.37 6.34
C MET A 119 -12.03 16.73 6.99
N THR A 120 -13.30 17.11 7.24
CA THR A 120 -13.63 18.34 7.99
C THR A 120 -13.16 18.24 9.45
N GLU A 121 -13.32 17.08 10.07
CA GLU A 121 -12.97 16.84 11.48
C GLU A 121 -11.46 16.87 11.75
N ILE A 122 -10.64 16.35 10.81
CA ILE A 122 -9.17 16.36 10.97
C ILE A 122 -8.51 17.70 10.57
N GLN A 123 -9.23 18.58 9.84
CA GLN A 123 -8.66 19.87 9.40
C GLN A 123 -7.99 20.67 10.52
N PRO A 124 -8.61 20.87 11.70
CA PRO A 124 -8.00 21.71 12.76
C PRO A 124 -6.60 21.25 13.16
N GLU A 125 -6.39 19.94 13.27
CA GLU A 125 -5.08 19.36 13.62
C GLU A 125 -4.04 19.61 12.51
N ILE A 126 -4.44 19.40 11.27
CA ILE A 126 -3.59 19.63 10.09
C ILE A 126 -3.25 21.11 9.93
N LEU A 127 -4.24 22.00 10.09
CA LEU A 127 -4.05 23.46 9.99
C LEU A 127 -3.16 23.99 11.11
N ASN A 128 -3.27 23.45 12.33
CA ASN A 128 -2.40 23.81 13.45
C ASN A 128 -0.93 23.47 13.14
N ILE A 129 -0.66 22.30 12.56
CA ILE A 129 0.70 21.94 12.12
C ILE A 129 1.16 22.87 10.99
N ALA A 130 0.27 23.18 10.04
CA ALA A 130 0.60 23.96 8.85
C ALA A 130 0.83 25.47 9.14
N SER A 131 0.27 26.01 10.23
CA SER A 131 0.33 27.44 10.57
C SER A 131 1.75 27.94 10.83
N ASP A 132 2.60 27.09 11.39
CA ASP A 132 3.95 27.44 11.79
C ASP A 132 5.01 27.06 10.74
N LEU A 133 4.59 26.51 9.59
CA LEU A 133 5.52 26.02 8.57
C LEU A 133 5.95 27.14 7.62
N PRO A 134 7.24 27.19 7.26
CA PRO A 134 7.71 28.02 6.13
C PRO A 134 6.94 27.67 4.84
N GLU A 135 6.78 28.64 3.95
CA GLU A 135 6.07 28.45 2.68
C GLU A 135 6.63 27.32 1.80
N SER A 136 7.94 27.05 1.91
CA SER A 136 8.62 25.97 1.19
C SER A 136 8.48 24.58 1.83
N VAL A 137 7.85 24.48 3.01
CA VAL A 137 7.64 23.22 3.72
C VAL A 137 6.17 22.83 3.70
N CYS A 138 5.90 21.56 3.48
CA CYS A 138 4.53 21.06 3.42
C CYS A 138 4.31 19.86 4.34
N ILE A 139 3.06 19.71 4.78
CA ILE A 139 2.56 18.44 5.26
C ILE A 139 2.35 17.55 4.04
N SER A 140 2.90 16.36 4.09
CA SER A 140 2.79 15.40 3.00
C SER A 140 1.33 14.99 2.76
N PRO A 141 0.88 14.91 1.50
CA PRO A 141 -0.43 14.33 1.18
C PRO A 141 -0.62 12.91 1.73
N MET A 142 0.47 12.13 1.86
CA MET A 142 0.39 10.79 2.46
C MET A 142 0.14 10.86 3.96
N GLY A 143 0.69 11.85 4.67
CA GLY A 143 0.43 12.06 6.09
C GLY A 143 -1.04 12.39 6.37
N ILE A 144 -1.62 13.32 5.58
CA ILE A 144 -3.05 13.67 5.68
C ILE A 144 -3.93 12.45 5.38
N GLN A 145 -3.57 11.66 4.37
CA GLN A 145 -4.31 10.43 4.04
C GLN A 145 -4.20 9.37 5.13
N ALA A 146 -3.03 9.21 5.74
CA ALA A 146 -2.85 8.28 6.85
C ALA A 146 -3.67 8.70 8.08
N ASP A 147 -3.73 9.99 8.36
CA ASP A 147 -4.54 10.55 9.44
C ASP A 147 -6.03 10.29 9.22
N LEU A 148 -6.53 10.59 8.02
CA LEU A 148 -7.91 10.28 7.63
C LEU A 148 -8.20 8.77 7.73
N ALA A 149 -7.29 7.92 7.23
CA ALA A 149 -7.45 6.47 7.26
C ALA A 149 -7.59 5.95 8.69
N LEU A 150 -6.70 6.38 9.59
CA LEU A 150 -6.72 5.96 10.99
C LEU A 150 -7.98 6.46 11.72
N ALA A 151 -8.44 7.69 11.44
CA ALA A 151 -9.69 8.21 11.97
C ALA A 151 -10.89 7.37 11.50
N TYR A 152 -10.94 7.05 10.20
CA TYR A 152 -12.00 6.22 9.62
C TYR A 152 -12.01 4.79 10.20
N PHE A 153 -10.85 4.16 10.29
CA PHE A 153 -10.71 2.80 10.80
C PHE A 153 -11.07 2.71 12.29
N SER A 154 -10.68 3.71 13.08
CA SER A 154 -11.06 3.82 14.49
C SER A 154 -12.58 3.93 14.65
N GLU A 155 -13.25 4.77 13.86
CA GLU A 155 -14.71 4.89 13.89
C GLU A 155 -15.41 3.59 13.48
N LYS A 156 -14.86 2.85 12.52
CA LYS A 156 -15.43 1.56 12.09
C LYS A 156 -15.00 0.39 12.98
N HIS A 157 -14.27 0.64 14.06
CA HIS A 157 -13.83 -0.37 15.04
C HIS A 157 -13.14 -1.56 14.36
N THR A 158 -12.17 -1.28 13.49
CA THR A 158 -11.39 -2.33 12.84
C THR A 158 -10.53 -3.08 13.83
N ASP A 159 -10.39 -4.40 13.64
CA ASP A 159 -9.52 -5.25 14.46
C ASP A 159 -8.05 -5.15 14.03
N PHE A 160 -7.83 -4.90 12.74
CA PHE A 160 -6.50 -4.73 12.11
C PHE A 160 -6.53 -3.63 11.06
N ASN A 161 -5.38 -2.98 10.89
CA ASN A 161 -5.17 -2.02 9.81
C ASN A 161 -3.99 -2.45 8.92
N VAL A 162 -4.18 -2.34 7.60
CA VAL A 162 -3.13 -2.59 6.61
C VAL A 162 -2.88 -1.29 5.85
N LEU A 163 -1.65 -0.82 5.87
CA LEU A 163 -1.27 0.48 5.34
C LEU A 163 -0.14 0.34 4.32
N GLU A 164 -0.37 0.83 3.11
CA GLU A 164 0.63 0.87 2.05
C GLU A 164 1.45 2.17 2.11
N CYS A 165 2.79 2.06 2.20
CA CYS A 165 3.68 3.21 2.01
C CYS A 165 3.57 3.76 0.59
N GLY A 166 3.71 5.06 0.45
CA GLY A 166 3.73 5.70 -0.86
C GLY A 166 5.06 5.48 -1.58
N LYS A 167 6.05 6.30 -1.30
CA LYS A 167 7.38 6.27 -1.92
C LYS A 167 8.46 6.11 -0.84
N GLY A 168 9.17 4.97 -0.84
CA GLY A 168 10.18 4.69 0.18
C GLY A 168 9.58 4.25 1.51
N ALA A 169 10.30 4.52 2.61
CA ALA A 169 9.85 4.38 3.98
C ALA A 169 10.48 5.43 4.92
N LYS A 170 11.76 5.74 4.74
CA LYS A 170 12.51 6.66 5.61
C LYS A 170 11.82 8.03 5.78
N TYR A 171 11.28 8.55 4.70
CA TYR A 171 10.61 9.85 4.64
C TYR A 171 9.13 9.71 4.25
N ASP A 172 8.52 8.56 4.53
CA ASP A 172 7.11 8.33 4.30
C ASP A 172 6.33 8.45 5.60
N ASP A 173 5.30 9.27 5.62
CA ASP A 173 4.49 9.51 6.82
C ASP A 173 3.79 8.24 7.32
N VAL A 174 3.45 7.31 6.43
CA VAL A 174 2.85 6.02 6.82
C VAL A 174 3.77 5.25 7.77
N ASN A 175 5.10 5.41 7.64
CA ASN A 175 6.05 4.80 8.54
C ASN A 175 6.01 5.37 9.99
N ASN A 176 5.36 6.52 10.19
CA ASN A 176 5.11 7.04 11.53
C ASN A 176 3.95 6.34 12.26
N VAL A 177 3.15 5.55 11.55
CA VAL A 177 2.11 4.77 12.19
C VAL A 177 2.75 3.64 12.98
N ARG A 178 2.39 3.49 14.26
CA ARG A 178 2.83 2.32 15.05
C ARG A 178 2.33 1.06 14.40
N HIS A 179 3.21 0.11 14.17
CA HIS A 179 2.86 -1.11 13.48
C HIS A 179 3.56 -2.33 14.05
N ASP A 180 2.81 -3.42 14.18
CA ASP A 180 3.27 -4.68 14.77
C ASP A 180 4.03 -5.55 13.76
N TYR A 181 3.76 -5.35 12.48
CA TYR A 181 4.38 -6.12 11.39
C TYR A 181 4.77 -5.20 10.25
N ALA A 182 5.93 -5.44 9.66
CA ALA A 182 6.38 -4.75 8.46
C ALA A 182 6.59 -5.75 7.31
N VAL A 183 6.22 -5.35 6.11
CA VAL A 183 6.34 -6.17 4.91
C VAL A 183 7.12 -5.41 3.85
N ILE A 184 8.23 -5.98 3.39
CA ILE A 184 9.06 -5.39 2.35
C ILE A 184 8.93 -6.26 1.10
N ASN A 185 8.09 -5.80 0.17
CA ASN A 185 7.95 -6.46 -1.12
C ASN A 185 9.18 -6.18 -2.00
N ARG A 186 9.27 -6.85 -3.15
CA ARG A 186 10.46 -6.82 -4.01
C ARG A 186 10.90 -5.39 -4.33
N ILE A 187 12.20 -5.15 -4.20
CA ILE A 187 12.85 -3.86 -4.45
C ILE A 187 13.48 -3.90 -5.84
N PHE A 188 13.20 -2.85 -6.63
CA PHE A 188 13.75 -2.60 -7.95
C PHE A 188 14.30 -1.18 -8.01
N LEU A 189 15.08 -0.89 -9.03
CA LEU A 189 15.46 0.49 -9.36
C LEU A 189 14.21 1.27 -9.73
N GLU A 190 13.81 2.18 -8.85
CA GLU A 190 12.69 3.10 -9.04
C GLU A 190 12.94 4.39 -8.27
N HIS A 191 12.30 5.46 -8.69
CA HIS A 191 12.40 6.75 -8.00
C HIS A 191 13.85 7.15 -7.67
N THR A 192 14.77 6.86 -8.59
CA THR A 192 16.23 7.02 -8.38
C THR A 192 16.61 8.44 -8.01
N ARG A 193 15.80 9.42 -8.43
CA ARG A 193 16.00 10.82 -8.11
C ARG A 193 15.80 11.14 -6.62
N GLU A 194 14.90 10.43 -5.94
CA GLU A 194 14.53 10.67 -4.54
C GLU A 194 15.12 9.63 -3.58
N LEU A 195 15.23 8.38 -4.00
CA LEU A 195 15.66 7.27 -3.14
C LEU A 195 17.11 6.86 -3.33
N GLY A 196 17.76 7.36 -4.39
CA GLY A 196 19.12 6.98 -4.76
C GLY A 196 19.18 6.14 -6.03
N ASP A 197 20.36 6.06 -6.63
CA ASP A 197 20.61 5.50 -7.96
C ASP A 197 21.11 4.04 -7.94
N THR A 198 21.11 3.41 -6.75
CA THR A 198 21.50 2.00 -6.58
C THR A 198 20.41 1.22 -5.85
N LEU A 199 20.38 -0.10 -6.04
CA LEU A 199 19.47 -0.99 -5.32
C LEU A 199 19.70 -0.92 -3.79
N THR A 200 20.96 -0.85 -3.38
CA THR A 200 21.34 -0.74 -1.96
C THR A 200 20.85 0.56 -1.34
N ALA A 201 20.93 1.70 -2.04
CA ALA A 201 20.41 2.97 -1.55
C ALA A 201 18.89 2.95 -1.38
N ILE A 202 18.16 2.36 -2.33
CA ILE A 202 16.72 2.18 -2.26
C ILE A 202 16.35 1.20 -1.14
N ALA A 203 17.13 0.13 -0.96
CA ALA A 203 16.96 -0.82 0.14
C ALA A 203 17.18 -0.16 1.50
N GLU A 204 18.20 0.67 1.64
CA GLU A 204 18.45 1.45 2.86
C GLU A 204 17.26 2.34 3.21
N ASP A 205 16.71 3.11 2.25
CA ASP A 205 15.52 3.92 2.52
C ASP A 205 14.34 3.06 2.97
N LYS A 206 14.03 1.98 2.23
CA LYS A 206 12.88 1.12 2.52
C LYS A 206 13.07 0.31 3.80
N SER A 207 14.29 0.00 4.20
CA SER A 207 14.61 -0.70 5.46
C SER A 207 14.13 0.06 6.70
N HIS A 208 13.95 1.38 6.60
CA HIS A 208 13.49 2.20 7.71
C HIS A 208 12.04 1.89 8.15
N VAL A 209 11.28 1.08 7.38
CA VAL A 209 10.02 0.52 7.89
C VAL A 209 10.26 -0.39 9.10
N ILE A 210 11.48 -0.88 9.28
CA ILE A 210 11.91 -1.62 10.48
C ILE A 210 12.30 -0.59 11.54
N THR A 211 11.39 -0.31 12.48
CA THR A 211 11.54 0.73 13.51
C THR A 211 12.09 0.22 14.85
N GLY A 212 12.11 -1.09 15.05
CA GLY A 212 12.52 -1.72 16.30
C GLY A 212 11.36 -2.11 17.21
N GLU A 213 10.12 -1.91 16.78
CA GLU A 213 8.90 -2.20 17.57
C GLU A 213 8.09 -3.37 17.00
N GLN A 214 8.45 -3.89 15.85
CA GLN A 214 7.74 -4.96 15.18
C GLN A 214 7.93 -6.31 15.88
N LYS A 215 6.91 -7.14 15.85
CA LYS A 215 6.98 -8.55 16.25
C LYS A 215 7.72 -9.39 15.22
N CYS A 216 7.52 -9.08 13.93
CA CYS A 216 8.21 -9.74 12.83
C CYS A 216 8.20 -8.86 11.58
N VAL A 217 9.20 -9.04 10.72
CA VAL A 217 9.31 -8.41 9.42
C VAL A 217 9.40 -9.47 8.33
N TYR A 218 8.77 -9.22 7.17
CA TYR A 218 8.71 -10.18 6.07
C TYR A 218 9.35 -9.60 4.82
N PHE A 219 10.26 -10.36 4.24
CA PHE A 219 10.95 -9.99 3.00
C PHE A 219 10.45 -10.87 1.86
N ALA A 220 9.94 -10.24 0.80
CA ALA A 220 9.74 -10.92 -0.47
C ALA A 220 11.08 -11.42 -1.03
N GLU A 221 11.04 -12.13 -2.16
CA GLU A 221 12.23 -12.47 -2.94
C GLU A 221 13.01 -11.18 -3.31
N GLN A 222 14.30 -11.15 -2.98
CA GLN A 222 15.16 -9.98 -3.18
C GLN A 222 16.46 -10.38 -3.87
N GLU A 223 17.11 -9.42 -4.52
CA GLU A 223 18.50 -9.57 -4.93
C GLU A 223 19.41 -9.68 -3.69
N PRO A 224 20.53 -10.43 -3.74
CA PRO A 224 21.38 -10.69 -2.57
C PRO A 224 21.85 -9.41 -1.85
N GLU A 225 22.25 -8.39 -2.59
CA GLU A 225 22.71 -7.11 -2.05
C GLU A 225 21.60 -6.33 -1.31
N VAL A 226 20.37 -6.45 -1.78
CA VAL A 226 19.18 -5.88 -1.13
C VAL A 226 18.87 -6.63 0.15
N LEU A 227 18.88 -7.97 0.08
CA LEU A 227 18.60 -8.82 1.23
C LEU A 227 19.58 -8.57 2.38
N GLU A 228 20.87 -8.41 2.08
CA GLU A 228 21.90 -8.09 3.06
C GLU A 228 21.60 -6.79 3.83
N VAL A 229 21.17 -5.74 3.12
CA VAL A 229 20.78 -4.47 3.74
C VAL A 229 19.61 -4.65 4.70
N LEU A 230 18.57 -5.37 4.25
CA LEU A 230 17.35 -5.59 5.05
C LEU A 230 17.62 -6.44 6.30
N GLN A 231 18.41 -7.52 6.15
CA GLN A 231 18.79 -8.39 7.26
C GLN A 231 19.63 -7.64 8.29
N ARG A 232 20.68 -6.92 7.86
CA ARG A 232 21.51 -6.09 8.73
C ARG A 232 20.67 -5.11 9.55
N ARG A 233 19.66 -4.48 8.94
CA ARG A 233 18.76 -3.56 9.65
C ARG A 233 17.93 -4.29 10.72
N ALA A 234 17.33 -5.42 10.38
CA ALA A 234 16.52 -6.22 11.30
C ALA A 234 17.37 -6.76 12.46
N GLU A 235 18.56 -7.27 12.16
CA GLU A 235 19.52 -7.78 13.17
C GLU A 235 20.00 -6.68 14.11
N THR A 236 20.33 -5.48 13.57
CA THR A 236 20.75 -4.32 14.37
C THR A 236 19.66 -3.90 15.38
N LEU A 237 18.40 -4.04 14.99
CA LEU A 237 17.25 -3.68 15.83
C LEU A 237 16.68 -4.88 16.60
N HIS A 238 17.29 -6.06 16.48
CA HIS A 238 16.88 -7.31 17.12
C HIS A 238 15.43 -7.71 16.79
N ILE A 239 14.98 -7.46 15.56
CA ILE A 239 13.65 -7.82 15.10
C ILE A 239 13.69 -9.14 14.34
N PRO A 240 12.83 -10.12 14.69
CA PRO A 240 12.67 -11.36 13.92
C PRO A 240 12.25 -11.07 12.49
N TYR A 241 12.75 -11.87 11.55
CA TYR A 241 12.37 -11.72 10.13
C TYR A 241 12.23 -13.05 9.41
N LYS A 242 11.33 -13.07 8.43
CA LYS A 242 11.08 -14.20 7.54
C LYS A 242 11.36 -13.80 6.09
N ILE A 243 11.93 -14.75 5.33
CA ILE A 243 12.41 -14.52 3.96
C ILE A 243 11.71 -15.48 3.00
N TYR A 244 11.22 -14.94 1.88
CA TYR A 244 10.71 -15.77 0.79
C TYR A 244 11.79 -16.71 0.25
N GLY A 245 11.44 -17.97 0.03
CA GLY A 245 12.35 -19.04 -0.41
C GLY A 245 13.09 -19.75 0.72
N ARG A 246 13.08 -19.19 1.94
CA ARG A 246 13.63 -19.85 3.14
C ARG A 246 12.53 -20.28 4.12
N ASP A 247 11.63 -19.38 4.46
CA ASP A 247 10.62 -19.57 5.50
C ASP A 247 9.21 -19.77 4.94
N PHE A 248 8.99 -19.30 3.73
CA PHE A 248 7.74 -19.46 2.97
C PHE A 248 8.00 -19.29 1.48
N HIS A 249 7.19 -19.96 0.65
CA HIS A 249 7.23 -19.79 -0.81
C HIS A 249 5.93 -20.24 -1.49
N ALA A 250 5.74 -19.84 -2.75
CA ALA A 250 4.70 -20.35 -3.61
C ALA A 250 5.27 -21.43 -4.53
N GLU A 251 4.54 -22.51 -4.72
CA GLU A 251 4.91 -23.62 -5.60
C GLU A 251 3.72 -24.11 -6.44
N ASN A 252 3.96 -25.04 -7.35
CA ASN A 252 2.94 -25.61 -8.24
C ASN A 252 2.12 -24.54 -8.98
N ILE A 253 2.77 -23.41 -9.34
CA ILE A 253 2.11 -22.24 -9.93
C ILE A 253 1.63 -22.56 -11.33
N ARG A 254 0.32 -22.38 -11.57
CA ARG A 254 -0.35 -22.66 -12.84
C ARG A 254 -1.25 -21.50 -13.25
N TYR A 255 -1.24 -21.21 -14.55
CA TYR A 255 -2.19 -20.28 -15.15
C TYR A 255 -3.53 -20.98 -15.38
N THR A 256 -4.61 -20.31 -15.03
CA THR A 256 -5.98 -20.75 -15.34
C THR A 256 -6.70 -19.69 -16.18
N CYS A 257 -7.86 -20.01 -16.71
CA CYS A 257 -8.70 -19.03 -17.44
C CYS A 257 -9.28 -17.94 -16.50
N PHE A 258 -9.13 -18.08 -15.18
CA PHE A 258 -9.67 -17.16 -14.18
C PHE A 258 -8.60 -16.50 -13.34
N GLY A 259 -7.30 -16.73 -13.63
CA GLY A 259 -6.19 -16.17 -12.84
C GLY A 259 -5.08 -17.20 -12.62
N MET A 260 -4.56 -17.23 -11.40
CA MET A 260 -3.50 -18.16 -10.98
C MET A 260 -4.02 -19.18 -9.97
N GLN A 261 -3.50 -20.42 -10.06
CA GLN A 261 -3.64 -21.47 -9.06
C GLN A 261 -2.26 -21.91 -8.61
N PHE A 262 -2.06 -22.10 -7.30
CA PHE A 262 -0.77 -22.43 -6.69
C PHE A 262 -0.94 -22.97 -5.28
N ASP A 263 0.12 -23.52 -4.76
CA ASP A 263 0.25 -23.91 -3.36
C ASP A 263 1.18 -22.92 -2.65
N VAL A 264 1.03 -22.78 -1.34
CA VAL A 264 1.93 -21.98 -0.50
C VAL A 264 2.44 -22.86 0.66
N GLU A 265 3.75 -22.94 0.78
CA GLU A 265 4.42 -23.59 1.91
C GLU A 265 4.89 -22.54 2.92
N ILE A 266 4.61 -22.75 4.22
CA ILE A 266 5.05 -21.90 5.33
C ILE A 266 5.54 -22.82 6.44
N GLY A 267 6.87 -22.92 6.63
CA GLY A 267 7.48 -23.93 7.47
C GLY A 267 7.05 -25.34 7.03
N ASP A 268 6.49 -26.12 7.94
CA ASP A 268 6.01 -27.49 7.65
C ASP A 268 4.55 -27.55 7.13
N ASN A 269 3.89 -26.41 6.95
CA ASN A 269 2.48 -26.35 6.55
C ASN A 269 2.31 -26.04 5.08
N ILE A 270 1.45 -26.81 4.40
CA ILE A 270 1.11 -26.60 2.98
C ILE A 270 -0.35 -26.09 2.88
N TYR A 271 -0.51 -24.94 2.28
CA TYR A 271 -1.80 -24.33 1.91
C TYR A 271 -2.05 -24.59 0.43
N ALA A 272 -2.61 -25.76 0.13
CA ALA A 272 -2.77 -26.22 -1.24
C ALA A 272 -3.95 -25.60 -1.98
N ASP A 273 -3.91 -25.62 -3.32
CA ASP A 273 -4.99 -25.23 -4.24
C ASP A 273 -5.54 -23.81 -3.99
N LEU A 274 -4.68 -22.85 -3.69
CA LEU A 274 -5.06 -21.45 -3.62
C LEU A 274 -5.33 -20.90 -5.02
N GLN A 275 -6.34 -20.04 -5.14
CA GLN A 275 -6.71 -19.39 -6.39
C GLN A 275 -6.88 -17.90 -6.20
N ILE A 276 -6.34 -17.12 -7.13
CA ILE A 276 -6.53 -15.67 -7.19
C ILE A 276 -6.90 -15.25 -8.61
N PRO A 277 -7.84 -14.31 -8.80
CA PRO A 277 -8.27 -13.83 -10.13
C PRO A 277 -7.31 -12.77 -10.70
N LEU A 278 -6.03 -12.91 -10.44
CA LEU A 278 -4.96 -12.04 -10.94
C LEU A 278 -3.95 -12.91 -11.70
N LEU A 279 -3.37 -12.38 -12.78
CA LEU A 279 -2.40 -13.08 -13.60
C LEU A 279 -0.96 -12.67 -13.28
N GLY A 280 -0.05 -13.62 -13.42
CA GLY A 280 1.39 -13.46 -13.24
C GLY A 280 1.93 -14.18 -12.02
N GLU A 281 3.03 -14.91 -12.17
CA GLU A 281 3.70 -15.67 -11.09
C GLU A 281 4.04 -14.78 -9.87
N HIS A 282 4.37 -13.51 -10.12
CA HIS A 282 4.60 -12.54 -9.06
C HIS A 282 3.39 -12.35 -8.13
N GLN A 283 2.17 -12.59 -8.61
CA GLN A 283 0.96 -12.50 -7.78
C GLN A 283 0.82 -13.72 -6.86
N ALA A 284 1.26 -14.92 -7.29
CA ALA A 284 1.36 -16.08 -6.42
C ALA A 284 2.41 -15.85 -5.32
N LYS A 285 3.58 -15.28 -5.66
CA LYS A 285 4.62 -14.89 -4.70
C LYS A 285 4.12 -13.81 -3.72
N ASN A 286 3.39 -12.82 -4.20
CA ASN A 286 2.75 -11.81 -3.35
C ASN A 286 1.73 -12.45 -2.38
N CYS A 287 0.99 -13.45 -2.84
CA CYS A 287 0.03 -14.17 -2.00
C CYS A 287 0.73 -15.01 -0.91
N ALA A 288 1.83 -15.67 -1.24
CA ALA A 288 2.64 -16.40 -0.26
C ALA A 288 3.17 -15.47 0.84
N LEU A 289 3.66 -14.29 0.45
CA LEU A 289 4.10 -13.26 1.39
C LEU A 289 2.94 -12.79 2.29
N ALA A 290 1.78 -12.50 1.70
CA ALA A 290 0.60 -12.08 2.45
C ALA A 290 0.11 -13.14 3.43
N LEU A 291 0.09 -14.40 3.00
CA LEU A 291 -0.36 -15.52 3.84
C LEU A 291 0.60 -15.77 5.01
N ALA A 292 1.92 -15.69 4.78
CA ALA A 292 2.92 -15.83 5.84
C ALA A 292 2.72 -14.80 6.97
N VAL A 293 2.45 -13.54 6.61
CA VAL A 293 2.10 -12.49 7.58
C VAL A 293 0.84 -12.86 8.36
N CYS A 294 -0.22 -13.25 7.67
CA CYS A 294 -1.51 -13.54 8.29
C CYS A 294 -1.47 -14.74 9.24
N VAL A 295 -0.69 -15.78 8.92
CA VAL A 295 -0.50 -16.95 9.77
C VAL A 295 0.14 -16.55 11.11
N ASP A 296 1.16 -15.71 11.08
CA ASP A 296 1.82 -15.25 12.30
C ASP A 296 0.94 -14.29 13.11
N VAL A 297 0.20 -13.39 12.45
CA VAL A 297 -0.79 -12.52 13.11
C VAL A 297 -1.78 -13.35 13.93
N LEU A 298 -2.25 -14.48 13.41
CA LEU A 298 -3.16 -15.37 14.13
C LEU A 298 -2.49 -16.08 15.29
N SER A 299 -1.27 -16.60 15.08
CA SER A 299 -0.55 -17.32 16.13
C SER A 299 -0.25 -16.43 17.33
N ASP A 300 0.00 -15.14 17.09
CA ASP A 300 0.24 -14.15 18.14
C ASP A 300 -0.99 -13.82 18.99
N LEU A 301 -2.18 -14.01 18.45
CA LEU A 301 -3.42 -13.76 19.20
C LEU A 301 -3.71 -14.79 20.28
N ARG A 302 -2.95 -15.88 20.35
CA ARG A 302 -3.06 -16.97 21.37
C ARG A 302 -4.49 -17.44 21.65
N ARG A 303 -5.39 -17.29 20.69
CA ARG A 303 -6.76 -17.81 20.79
C ARG A 303 -6.78 -19.21 20.20
N GLU A 304 -6.95 -20.24 21.02
CA GLU A 304 -7.03 -21.65 20.61
C GLU A 304 -8.02 -21.94 19.47
N SER A 305 -8.95 -21.04 19.24
CA SER A 305 -9.96 -21.13 18.17
C SER A 305 -9.60 -20.33 16.89
N ALA A 306 -8.44 -19.67 16.83
CA ALA A 306 -8.09 -18.76 15.74
C ALA A 306 -7.20 -19.44 14.67
N VAL A 307 -7.61 -20.57 14.14
CA VAL A 307 -6.98 -21.16 12.95
C VAL A 307 -7.72 -20.67 11.70
N PHE A 308 -6.99 -20.19 10.70
CA PHE A 308 -7.60 -19.95 9.40
C PHE A 308 -8.03 -21.29 8.80
N SER A 309 -9.30 -21.41 8.51
CA SER A 309 -9.81 -22.50 7.70
C SER A 309 -9.29 -22.34 6.27
N LEU A 310 -8.57 -23.32 5.76
CA LEU A 310 -8.10 -23.32 4.37
C LEU A 310 -9.25 -23.08 3.35
N PRO A 311 -10.45 -23.66 3.53
CA PRO A 311 -11.61 -23.33 2.70
C PRO A 311 -11.99 -21.84 2.73
N ASP A 312 -11.93 -21.18 3.89
CA ASP A 312 -12.26 -19.76 4.00
C ASP A 312 -11.19 -18.89 3.32
N ILE A 313 -9.90 -19.22 3.48
CA ILE A 313 -8.81 -18.55 2.74
C ILE A 313 -9.02 -18.69 1.23
N ARG A 314 -9.26 -19.91 0.73
CA ARG A 314 -9.51 -20.16 -0.70
C ARG A 314 -10.68 -19.34 -1.21
N LYS A 315 -11.79 -19.35 -0.48
CA LYS A 315 -12.99 -18.57 -0.83
C LYS A 315 -12.67 -17.08 -0.89
N ASN A 316 -12.04 -16.50 0.13
CA ASN A 316 -11.76 -15.07 0.16
C ASN A 316 -10.75 -14.64 -0.90
N LEU A 317 -9.70 -15.43 -1.15
CA LEU A 317 -8.73 -15.16 -2.20
C LEU A 317 -9.35 -15.25 -3.60
N SER A 318 -10.27 -16.20 -3.84
CA SER A 318 -10.97 -16.31 -5.14
C SER A 318 -11.89 -15.13 -5.43
N LEU A 319 -12.31 -14.41 -4.40
CA LEU A 319 -13.14 -13.19 -4.49
C LEU A 319 -12.30 -11.90 -4.52
N LEU A 320 -10.96 -12.02 -4.56
CA LEU A 320 -10.07 -10.87 -4.61
C LEU A 320 -10.39 -10.02 -5.84
N HIS A 321 -10.72 -8.75 -5.60
CA HIS A 321 -10.91 -7.78 -6.66
C HIS A 321 -9.88 -6.66 -6.50
N TRP A 322 -8.98 -6.53 -7.48
CA TRP A 322 -7.93 -5.52 -7.46
C TRP A 322 -7.79 -4.88 -8.83
N PRO A 323 -8.58 -3.83 -9.10
CA PRO A 323 -8.63 -3.20 -10.41
C PRO A 323 -7.27 -2.79 -10.94
N GLY A 324 -7.04 -3.01 -12.23
CA GLY A 324 -5.83 -2.58 -12.93
C GLY A 324 -4.56 -3.36 -12.58
N ARG A 325 -4.64 -4.54 -11.97
CA ARG A 325 -3.48 -5.39 -11.64
C ARG A 325 -3.51 -6.73 -12.38
N MET A 326 -3.49 -6.69 -13.71
CA MET A 326 -3.61 -7.87 -14.59
C MET A 326 -4.93 -8.62 -14.32
N GLU A 327 -5.97 -7.87 -14.15
CA GLU A 327 -7.32 -8.36 -13.89
C GLU A 327 -7.96 -8.86 -15.17
N VAL A 328 -8.55 -10.05 -15.13
CA VAL A 328 -9.31 -10.61 -16.25
C VAL A 328 -10.72 -10.01 -16.24
N LEU A 329 -10.97 -9.03 -17.11
CA LEU A 329 -12.28 -8.40 -17.25
C LEU A 329 -13.26 -9.23 -18.05
N ARG A 330 -12.77 -10.03 -19.00
CA ARG A 330 -13.59 -10.84 -19.91
C ARG A 330 -12.79 -12.03 -20.42
N SER A 331 -13.44 -13.19 -20.50
CA SER A 331 -12.81 -14.41 -21.01
C SER A 331 -13.02 -14.65 -22.50
N LYS A 332 -14.05 -14.02 -23.11
CA LYS A 332 -14.36 -14.16 -24.55
C LYS A 332 -14.93 -12.84 -25.11
N PRO A 333 -14.22 -12.07 -25.97
CA PRO A 333 -12.76 -12.16 -26.15
C PRO A 333 -12.03 -11.94 -24.83
N PHE A 334 -10.81 -12.45 -24.74
CA PHE A 334 -10.00 -12.31 -23.52
C PHE A 334 -9.56 -10.85 -23.35
N VAL A 335 -9.95 -10.21 -22.24
CA VAL A 335 -9.66 -8.80 -21.95
C VAL A 335 -8.98 -8.71 -20.60
N LEU A 336 -7.78 -8.16 -20.59
CA LEU A 336 -7.00 -7.88 -19.40
C LEU A 336 -6.92 -6.38 -19.13
N LEU A 337 -7.08 -5.98 -17.88
CA LEU A 337 -6.77 -4.65 -17.41
C LEU A 337 -5.51 -4.71 -16.54
N GLY A 338 -4.46 -4.04 -16.95
CA GLY A 338 -3.21 -3.96 -16.21
C GLY A 338 -2.59 -2.57 -16.29
N LYS A 339 -1.98 -2.13 -15.18
CA LYS A 339 -1.17 -0.92 -15.18
C LYS A 339 0.19 -1.27 -15.78
N SER A 340 0.49 -0.78 -17.00
CA SER A 340 1.78 -0.99 -17.64
C SER A 340 2.82 -0.05 -17.02
N CYS A 341 3.56 -0.54 -16.02
CA CYS A 341 4.70 0.23 -15.50
C CYS A 341 6.03 -0.09 -16.21
N ASP A 342 6.12 -1.22 -16.92
CA ASP A 342 7.43 -1.78 -17.28
C ASP A 342 7.74 -1.85 -18.77
N ILE A 343 6.80 -1.51 -19.66
CA ILE A 343 7.04 -1.61 -21.10
C ILE A 343 6.90 -0.27 -21.85
N TRP A 344 6.07 0.67 -21.44
CA TRP A 344 5.72 1.86 -22.26
C TRP A 344 5.53 3.19 -21.51
N GLY A 345 6.03 3.37 -20.31
CA GLY A 345 5.79 4.59 -19.55
C GLY A 345 4.41 4.60 -18.85
N PHE A 346 4.11 5.66 -18.12
CA PHE A 346 2.90 5.78 -17.32
C PHE A 346 1.63 5.69 -18.17
N GLY A 347 0.81 4.66 -17.95
CA GLY A 347 -0.50 4.50 -18.61
C GLY A 347 -1.26 3.27 -18.10
N ILE A 348 -2.59 3.32 -18.21
CA ILE A 348 -3.44 2.14 -18.08
C ILE A 348 -3.55 1.51 -19.47
N ALA A 349 -3.16 0.25 -19.62
CA ALA A 349 -3.26 -0.46 -20.87
C ALA A 349 -4.39 -1.50 -20.82
N LEU A 350 -5.26 -1.47 -21.80
CA LEU A 350 -6.22 -2.53 -22.07
C LEU A 350 -5.59 -3.49 -23.07
N LEU A 351 -5.32 -4.71 -22.66
CA LEU A 351 -4.81 -5.77 -23.54
C LEU A 351 -6.00 -6.59 -24.07
N LEU A 352 -6.30 -6.43 -25.37
CA LEU A 352 -7.27 -7.25 -26.07
C LEU A 352 -6.53 -8.37 -26.78
N TRP A 353 -6.83 -9.62 -26.42
CA TRP A 353 -6.30 -10.78 -27.10
C TRP A 353 -7.39 -11.40 -28.00
N GLU A 354 -7.31 -11.19 -29.29
CA GLU A 354 -7.93 -12.04 -30.31
C GLU A 354 -6.88 -13.02 -30.82
N PHE A 355 -7.24 -14.26 -31.03
CA PHE A 355 -6.41 -15.46 -31.30
C PHE A 355 -5.28 -15.32 -32.35
N ARG A 356 -5.07 -14.15 -32.94
CA ARG A 356 -4.00 -13.91 -33.95
C ARG A 356 -3.27 -12.55 -33.85
N ARG A 357 -3.66 -11.61 -32.99
CA ARG A 357 -2.93 -10.33 -32.79
C ARG A 357 -3.22 -9.72 -31.43
N ILE A 358 -2.15 -9.35 -30.72
CA ILE A 358 -2.26 -8.51 -29.51
C ILE A 358 -2.49 -7.07 -30.00
N ARG A 359 -3.60 -6.44 -29.59
CA ARG A 359 -3.80 -5.02 -29.75
C ARG A 359 -3.70 -4.36 -28.36
N ILE A 360 -2.73 -3.47 -28.21
CA ILE A 360 -2.60 -2.61 -27.05
C ILE A 360 -3.33 -1.31 -27.38
N MET A 361 -4.38 -1.00 -26.63
CA MET A 361 -5.06 0.29 -26.74
C MET A 361 -4.75 1.11 -25.49
N PRO A 362 -4.13 2.30 -25.62
CA PRO A 362 -4.02 3.23 -24.50
C PRO A 362 -5.42 3.73 -24.11
N VAL A 363 -5.80 3.57 -22.86
CA VAL A 363 -7.14 3.96 -22.37
C VAL A 363 -7.18 5.43 -21.97
N TRP A 364 -6.03 6.06 -21.74
CA TRP A 364 -5.93 7.51 -21.45
C TRP A 364 -4.55 8.03 -21.83
N SER A 365 -4.52 8.98 -22.72
CA SER A 365 -3.46 9.96 -22.86
C SER A 365 -4.02 11.26 -22.28
N ASP A 366 -3.54 11.67 -21.12
CA ASP A 366 -3.76 13.03 -20.66
C ASP A 366 -2.91 13.99 -21.53
N PRO A 367 -3.45 15.19 -21.85
CA PRO A 367 -2.78 16.20 -22.65
C PRO A 367 -1.55 16.81 -21.99
#